data_bf02aa462e694f31d8487d6c6ccba286
#
_entry.id   bf02aa462e694f31d8487d6c6ccba286
#
_cell.length_a   1.000
_cell.length_b   1.000
_cell.length_c   1.000
_cell.angle_alpha   90.00
_cell.angle_beta   90.00
_cell.angle_gamma   90.00
#
_symmetry.space_group_name_H-M   'P 1'
#
loop_
_entity.id
_entity.type
_entity.pdbx_description
1 polymer ?
#
loop_
_entity_poly.entity_id
_entity_poly.type
_entity_poly.pdbx_seq_one_letter_code
_entity_poly.pdbx_strand_id
1 'polypeptide(L)'
;MAYNDFFNHLAGKDAWGRDVIGLYPIRKDNTCSFLCTDFDDKSCEHGYKNDVLAFVNVCKTWNVPCYIERSRSGNGAHAWIFFDTPVTAFKARKLGNAILTEAMSCDAHLSFKSYDRFFPNQDTLPKGGLGNLVALPLQGMARRKGNSVFVDEDFNAYADQWEMLSQIHKLSEVELDLLLQLHAVPTLGELSKTCEEKPWETPHMDAAQSEDYPKQIVLTRANMLMFL
;
A
#
# COMPACT_ATOMS: atom_id res chain seq x y z
N MET A 1 6.65 14.37 13.34
CA MET A 1 7.89 13.75 12.83
C MET A 1 8.89 14.87 12.68
N ALA A 2 10.07 14.71 13.25
CA ALA A 2 11.11 15.70 13.10
C ALA A 2 11.81 15.50 11.74
N TYR A 3 12.35 16.58 11.15
CA TYR A 3 13.18 16.54 9.95
C TYR A 3 14.29 15.47 10.04
N ASN A 4 14.83 15.28 11.23
CA ASN A 4 15.87 14.29 11.51
C ASN A 4 15.39 12.82 11.26
N ASP A 5 14.11 12.51 11.43
CA ASP A 5 13.62 11.14 11.21
C ASP A 5 13.68 10.77 9.74
N PHE A 6 13.24 11.68 8.84
CA PHE A 6 13.37 11.49 7.39
C PHE A 6 14.83 11.40 6.96
N PHE A 7 15.66 12.32 7.46
CA PHE A 7 17.08 12.29 7.15
C PHE A 7 17.71 10.96 7.56
N ASN A 8 17.40 10.46 8.76
CA ASN A 8 17.92 9.19 9.26
C ASN A 8 17.43 8.01 8.40
N HIS A 9 16.16 7.99 8.04
CA HIS A 9 15.59 6.97 7.16
C HIS A 9 16.32 6.94 5.80
N LEU A 10 16.47 8.09 5.15
CA LEU A 10 17.15 8.19 3.85
C LEU A 10 18.66 7.92 3.95
N ALA A 11 19.28 8.28 5.07
CA ALA A 11 20.69 8.03 5.31
C ALA A 11 20.97 6.55 5.66
N GLY A 12 20.05 5.88 6.35
CA GLY A 12 20.17 4.48 6.74
C GLY A 12 21.41 4.23 7.58
N LYS A 13 21.58 4.98 8.67
CA LYS A 13 22.78 4.92 9.53
C LYS A 13 22.65 3.90 10.65
N ASP A 14 21.42 3.56 11.03
CA ASP A 14 21.19 2.60 12.11
C ASP A 14 21.38 1.17 11.60
N ALA A 15 22.39 0.48 12.11
CA ALA A 15 22.73 -0.91 11.73
C ALA A 15 21.60 -1.90 12.04
N TRP A 16 20.68 -1.57 12.95
CA TRP A 16 19.54 -2.39 13.34
C TRP A 16 18.25 -2.02 12.57
N GLY A 17 18.30 -1.01 11.69
CA GLY A 17 17.16 -0.56 10.91
C GLY A 17 16.05 0.12 11.72
N ARG A 18 16.37 0.69 12.90
CA ARG A 18 15.39 1.42 13.74
C ARG A 18 15.07 2.81 13.20
N ASP A 19 15.75 3.23 12.14
CA ASP A 19 15.50 4.44 11.38
C ASP A 19 14.46 4.28 10.26
N VAL A 20 13.85 3.10 10.14
CA VAL A 20 12.78 2.88 9.18
C VAL A 20 11.52 3.63 9.59
N ILE A 21 11.02 4.48 8.68
CA ILE A 21 9.74 5.16 8.84
C ILE A 21 8.63 4.29 8.28
N GLY A 22 7.53 4.19 9.00
CA GLY A 22 6.31 3.61 8.51
C GLY A 22 5.23 4.68 8.30
N LEU A 23 4.41 4.49 7.27
CA LEU A 23 3.29 5.34 6.92
C LEU A 23 1.97 4.64 7.25
N TYR A 24 1.08 5.34 7.94
CA TYR A 24 -0.32 4.92 8.07
C TYR A 24 -1.11 5.51 6.90
N PRO A 25 -1.61 4.68 5.96
CA PRO A 25 -2.26 5.18 4.76
C PRO A 25 -3.60 5.83 5.04
N ILE A 26 -4.32 5.36 6.07
CA ILE A 26 -5.67 5.83 6.40
C ILE A 26 -5.60 7.05 7.34
N ARG A 27 -6.34 8.09 6.98
CA ARG A 27 -6.50 9.31 7.77
C ARG A 27 -7.69 9.20 8.72
N LYS A 28 -7.79 10.17 9.66
CA LYS A 28 -8.92 10.23 10.62
C LYS A 28 -10.29 10.38 9.97
N ASP A 29 -10.35 10.93 8.76
CA ASP A 29 -11.55 11.10 7.95
C ASP A 29 -11.81 9.91 7.00
N ASN A 30 -11.13 8.78 7.20
CA ASN A 30 -11.18 7.57 6.38
C ASN A 30 -10.75 7.79 4.93
N THR A 31 -9.93 8.81 4.65
CA THR A 31 -9.33 9.05 3.35
C THR A 31 -7.89 8.56 3.29
N CYS A 32 -7.36 8.37 2.08
CA CYS A 32 -5.96 8.06 1.81
C CYS A 32 -5.46 8.83 0.59
N SER A 33 -4.14 9.05 0.50
CA SER A 33 -3.50 9.71 -0.64
C SER A 33 -2.85 8.73 -1.62
N PHE A 34 -2.82 7.46 -1.28
CA PHE A 34 -2.27 6.39 -2.13
C PHE A 34 -2.95 5.07 -1.83
N LEU A 35 -2.88 4.17 -2.80
CA LEU A 35 -3.08 2.74 -2.64
C LEU A 35 -1.73 2.07 -2.89
N CYS A 36 -1.31 1.20 -1.97
CA CYS A 36 -0.14 0.37 -2.15
C CYS A 36 -0.57 -1.10 -2.07
N THR A 37 -0.21 -1.88 -3.06
CA THR A 37 -0.46 -3.33 -3.11
C THR A 37 0.83 -4.06 -2.78
N ASP A 38 0.79 -4.93 -1.79
CA ASP A 38 1.95 -5.66 -1.27
C ASP A 38 2.00 -7.08 -1.87
N PHE A 39 3.14 -7.43 -2.44
CA PHE A 39 3.43 -8.73 -3.02
C PHE A 39 4.71 -9.29 -2.38
N ASP A 40 4.55 -10.32 -1.54
CA ASP A 40 5.63 -10.97 -0.84
C ASP A 40 5.92 -12.37 -1.40
N ASP A 41 7.18 -12.67 -1.69
CA ASP A 41 7.58 -14.04 -2.06
C ASP A 41 7.77 -14.91 -0.81
N LYS A 42 6.68 -15.52 -0.38
CA LYS A 42 6.68 -16.44 0.78
C LYS A 42 7.28 -17.81 0.47
N SER A 43 7.44 -18.16 -0.81
CA SER A 43 7.87 -19.49 -1.27
C SER A 43 9.27 -19.53 -1.87
N CYS A 44 9.94 -18.37 -2.02
CA CYS A 44 11.23 -18.23 -2.70
C CYS A 44 11.24 -18.67 -4.18
N GLU A 45 10.08 -18.77 -4.81
CA GLU A 45 9.92 -19.19 -6.21
C GLU A 45 9.89 -18.01 -7.19
N HIS A 46 10.16 -16.79 -6.73
CA HIS A 46 10.14 -15.53 -7.51
C HIS A 46 8.83 -15.24 -8.27
N GLY A 47 7.74 -15.88 -7.85
CA GLY A 47 6.41 -15.71 -8.44
C GLY A 47 5.84 -14.31 -8.27
N TYR A 48 6.30 -13.55 -7.26
CA TYR A 48 5.82 -12.19 -7.00
C TYR A 48 6.01 -11.24 -8.19
N LYS A 49 7.06 -11.43 -9.00
CA LYS A 49 7.31 -10.58 -10.17
C LYS A 49 6.21 -10.71 -11.21
N ASN A 50 5.79 -11.93 -11.49
CA ASN A 50 4.71 -12.19 -12.45
C ASN A 50 3.39 -11.60 -11.93
N ASP A 51 3.09 -11.78 -10.65
CA ASP A 51 1.87 -11.25 -10.03
C ASP A 51 1.85 -9.71 -10.05
N VAL A 52 2.99 -9.05 -9.73
CA VAL A 52 3.12 -7.58 -9.81
C VAL A 52 2.94 -7.09 -11.25
N LEU A 53 3.60 -7.73 -12.22
CA LEU A 53 3.52 -7.33 -13.63
C LEU A 53 2.10 -7.50 -14.17
N ALA A 54 1.39 -8.56 -13.77
CA ALA A 54 0.00 -8.74 -14.16
C ALA A 54 -0.89 -7.60 -13.62
N PHE A 55 -0.70 -7.21 -12.35
CA PHE A 55 -1.37 -6.05 -11.75
C PHE A 55 -1.07 -4.76 -12.52
N VAL A 56 0.22 -4.49 -12.79
CA VAL A 56 0.66 -3.29 -13.51
C VAL A 56 0.16 -3.26 -14.95
N ASN A 57 0.09 -4.41 -15.63
CA ASN A 57 -0.44 -4.50 -16.99
C ASN A 57 -1.92 -4.11 -17.07
N VAL A 58 -2.73 -4.53 -16.09
CA VAL A 58 -4.11 -4.04 -15.99
C VAL A 58 -4.15 -2.54 -15.72
N CYS A 59 -3.32 -2.03 -14.81
CA CYS A 59 -3.21 -0.59 -14.57
C CYS A 59 -2.93 0.18 -15.89
N LYS A 60 -1.99 -0.31 -16.71
CA LYS A 60 -1.68 0.30 -18.01
C LYS A 60 -2.87 0.27 -18.96
N THR A 61 -3.54 -0.89 -19.07
CA THR A 61 -4.72 -1.05 -19.93
C THR A 61 -5.84 -0.07 -19.55
N TRP A 62 -5.96 0.21 -18.27
CA TRP A 62 -6.97 1.13 -17.73
C TRP A 62 -6.48 2.58 -17.60
N ASN A 63 -5.25 2.88 -18.04
CA ASN A 63 -4.59 4.19 -17.89
C ASN A 63 -4.48 4.64 -16.42
N VAL A 64 -4.27 3.71 -15.50
CA VAL A 64 -3.99 3.99 -14.08
C VAL A 64 -2.49 4.11 -13.88
N PRO A 65 -1.96 5.27 -13.45
CA PRO A 65 -0.55 5.42 -13.12
C PRO A 65 -0.19 4.50 -11.95
N CYS A 66 0.76 3.58 -12.18
CA CYS A 66 1.19 2.61 -11.18
C CYS A 66 2.71 2.46 -11.21
N TYR A 67 3.34 2.41 -10.03
CA TYR A 67 4.79 2.41 -9.88
C TYR A 67 5.24 1.24 -9.01
N ILE A 68 6.25 0.52 -9.47
CA ILE A 68 6.78 -0.65 -8.77
C ILE A 68 7.92 -0.22 -7.86
N GLU A 69 7.87 -0.61 -6.59
CA GLU A 69 8.98 -0.53 -5.65
C GLU A 69 9.42 -1.94 -5.29
N ARG A 70 10.72 -2.23 -5.38
CA ARG A 70 11.27 -3.44 -4.77
C ARG A 70 11.22 -3.30 -3.25
N SER A 71 10.64 -4.26 -2.56
CA SER A 71 10.47 -4.21 -1.11
C SER A 71 11.82 -4.06 -0.38
N ARG A 72 11.76 -3.63 0.87
CA ARG A 72 12.95 -3.46 1.71
C ARG A 72 13.73 -4.77 1.92
N SER A 73 13.07 -5.91 1.96
CA SER A 73 13.69 -7.24 2.05
C SER A 73 14.39 -7.65 0.76
N GLY A 74 13.91 -7.15 -0.39
CA GLY A 74 14.30 -7.59 -1.73
C GLY A 74 13.53 -8.82 -2.23
N ASN A 75 12.70 -9.44 -1.38
CA ASN A 75 11.96 -10.66 -1.69
C ASN A 75 10.47 -10.39 -1.98
N GLY A 76 10.15 -9.22 -2.46
CA GLY A 76 8.80 -8.80 -2.80
C GLY A 76 8.80 -7.45 -3.47
N ALA A 77 7.63 -6.93 -3.76
CA ALA A 77 7.45 -5.61 -4.34
C ALA A 77 6.14 -4.98 -3.87
N HIS A 78 6.12 -3.67 -3.91
CA HIS A 78 4.92 -2.86 -3.73
C HIS A 78 4.53 -2.23 -5.06
N ALA A 79 3.25 -2.26 -5.41
CA ALA A 79 2.69 -1.50 -6.53
C ALA A 79 1.94 -0.29 -5.97
N TRP A 80 2.39 0.92 -6.32
CA TRP A 80 1.91 2.18 -5.78
C TRP A 80 1.04 2.93 -6.80
N ILE A 81 -0.14 3.34 -6.38
CA ILE A 81 -1.03 4.26 -7.09
C ILE A 81 -1.23 5.48 -6.20
N PHE A 82 -0.90 6.67 -6.70
CA PHE A 82 -1.01 7.91 -5.95
C PHE A 82 -2.23 8.71 -6.40
N PHE A 83 -2.89 9.39 -5.46
CA PHE A 83 -4.04 10.25 -5.76
C PHE A 83 -3.63 11.73 -5.64
N ASP A 84 -4.16 12.58 -6.51
CA ASP A 84 -3.90 14.03 -6.50
C ASP A 84 -4.53 14.72 -5.29
N THR A 85 -5.73 14.26 -4.92
CA THR A 85 -6.45 14.65 -3.72
C THR A 85 -6.76 13.40 -2.87
N PRO A 86 -6.96 13.55 -1.54
CA PRO A 86 -7.33 12.40 -0.72
C PRO A 86 -8.69 11.82 -1.13
N VAL A 87 -8.72 10.53 -1.42
CA VAL A 87 -9.92 9.76 -1.74
C VAL A 87 -10.32 8.86 -0.55
N THR A 88 -11.57 8.39 -0.49
CA THR A 88 -11.97 7.44 0.56
C THR A 88 -11.19 6.12 0.42
N ALA A 89 -10.77 5.55 1.55
CA ALA A 89 -10.07 4.26 1.55
C ALA A 89 -10.89 3.16 0.88
N PHE A 90 -12.22 3.23 1.00
CA PHE A 90 -13.15 2.35 0.30
C PHE A 90 -12.99 2.41 -1.22
N LYS A 91 -12.99 3.62 -1.83
CA LYS A 91 -12.80 3.80 -3.28
C LYS A 91 -11.44 3.27 -3.73
N ALA A 92 -10.37 3.61 -3.00
CA ALA A 92 -9.02 3.14 -3.30
C ALA A 92 -8.93 1.60 -3.30
N ARG A 93 -9.46 0.95 -2.27
CA ARG A 93 -9.48 -0.51 -2.17
C ARG A 93 -10.38 -1.16 -3.23
N LYS A 94 -11.51 -0.53 -3.57
CA LYS A 94 -12.40 -1.01 -4.63
C LYS A 94 -11.67 -1.02 -5.98
N LEU A 95 -10.88 0.02 -6.29
CA LEU A 95 -10.01 0.03 -7.46
C LEU A 95 -9.00 -1.11 -7.44
N GLY A 96 -8.25 -1.28 -6.33
CA GLY A 96 -7.27 -2.35 -6.19
C GLY A 96 -7.88 -3.75 -6.37
N ASN A 97 -9.05 -4.00 -5.79
CA ASN A 97 -9.78 -5.25 -5.96
C ASN A 97 -10.22 -5.47 -7.41
N ALA A 98 -10.70 -4.42 -8.11
CA ALA A 98 -11.08 -4.51 -9.50
C ALA A 98 -9.87 -4.87 -10.39
N ILE A 99 -8.71 -4.22 -10.17
CA ILE A 99 -7.47 -4.51 -10.89
C ILE A 99 -7.01 -5.96 -10.63
N LEU A 100 -6.99 -6.42 -9.38
CA LEU A 100 -6.63 -7.81 -9.05
C LEU A 100 -7.56 -8.81 -9.72
N THR A 101 -8.87 -8.56 -9.68
CA THR A 101 -9.88 -9.45 -10.29
C THR A 101 -9.66 -9.55 -11.80
N GLU A 102 -9.43 -8.42 -12.46
CA GLU A 102 -9.14 -8.40 -13.90
C GLU A 102 -7.83 -9.12 -14.21
N ALA A 103 -6.77 -8.88 -13.45
CA ALA A 103 -5.49 -9.56 -13.64
C ALA A 103 -5.63 -11.08 -13.49
N MET A 104 -6.41 -11.56 -12.52
CA MET A 104 -6.71 -13.00 -12.36
C MET A 104 -7.55 -13.56 -13.50
N SER A 105 -8.40 -12.74 -14.13
CA SER A 105 -9.22 -13.19 -15.27
C SER A 105 -8.41 -13.29 -16.56
N CYS A 106 -7.37 -12.45 -16.72
CA CYS A 106 -6.52 -12.41 -17.91
C CYS A 106 -5.53 -13.57 -18.00
N ASP A 107 -5.11 -14.15 -16.87
CA ASP A 107 -4.17 -15.27 -16.84
C ASP A 107 -4.56 -16.29 -15.75
N ALA A 108 -5.11 -17.40 -16.19
CA ALA A 108 -5.53 -18.50 -15.31
C ALA A 108 -4.35 -19.22 -14.61
N HIS A 109 -3.11 -18.98 -15.03
CA HIS A 109 -1.90 -19.52 -14.39
C HIS A 109 -1.39 -18.65 -13.24
N LEU A 110 -1.83 -17.40 -13.15
CA LEU A 110 -1.49 -16.52 -12.05
C LEU A 110 -2.26 -16.94 -10.80
N SER A 111 -1.53 -17.29 -9.76
CA SER A 111 -2.15 -17.73 -8.50
C SER A 111 -2.33 -16.59 -7.50
N PHE A 112 -1.66 -15.45 -7.73
CA PHE A 112 -1.56 -14.34 -6.78
C PHE A 112 -1.23 -14.77 -5.35
N LYS A 113 -0.48 -15.86 -5.22
CA LYS A 113 -0.01 -16.38 -3.91
C LYS A 113 0.93 -15.40 -3.21
N SER A 114 1.59 -14.52 -3.98
CA SER A 114 2.45 -13.46 -3.45
C SER A 114 1.66 -12.26 -2.95
N TYR A 115 0.40 -12.04 -3.40
CA TYR A 115 -0.42 -10.96 -2.89
C TYR A 115 -0.66 -11.15 -1.39
N ASP A 116 -0.27 -10.16 -0.59
CA ASP A 116 -0.49 -10.16 0.85
C ASP A 116 -1.66 -9.25 1.24
N ARG A 117 -1.60 -7.98 0.89
CA ARG A 117 -2.62 -7.00 1.27
C ARG A 117 -2.55 -5.70 0.49
N PHE A 118 -3.57 -4.87 0.73
CA PHE A 118 -3.53 -3.45 0.39
C PHE A 118 -3.13 -2.57 1.58
N PHE A 119 -2.56 -1.41 1.28
CA PHE A 119 -2.43 -0.28 2.19
C PHE A 119 -3.15 0.94 1.57
N PRO A 120 -4.32 1.35 2.10
CA PRO A 120 -5.00 0.83 3.30
C PRO A 120 -5.60 -0.57 3.10
N ASN A 121 -5.62 -1.37 4.18
CA ASN A 121 -6.24 -2.70 4.16
C ASN A 121 -7.70 -2.71 4.67
N GLN A 122 -8.24 -1.57 5.05
CA GLN A 122 -9.58 -1.38 5.62
C GLN A 122 -10.22 -0.09 5.11
N ASP A 123 -11.54 -0.01 5.14
CA ASP A 123 -12.30 1.13 4.61
C ASP A 123 -12.41 2.28 5.60
N THR A 124 -12.33 1.97 6.89
CA THR A 124 -12.46 2.94 7.97
C THR A 124 -11.38 2.74 9.01
N LEU A 125 -10.97 3.83 9.66
CA LEU A 125 -10.01 3.78 10.75
C LEU A 125 -10.69 3.14 11.99
N PRO A 126 -10.09 2.09 12.59
CA PRO A 126 -10.65 1.48 13.79
C PRO A 126 -10.62 2.47 14.96
N LYS A 127 -11.64 2.40 15.83
CA LYS A 127 -11.68 3.23 17.04
C LYS A 127 -10.45 2.96 17.90
N GLY A 128 -9.65 4.02 18.16
CA GLY A 128 -8.43 3.90 18.95
C GLY A 128 -7.24 3.26 18.25
N GLY A 129 -7.37 2.83 16.98
CA GLY A 129 -6.30 2.27 16.18
C GLY A 129 -5.78 3.23 15.11
N LEU A 130 -4.65 2.88 14.50
CA LEU A 130 -4.00 3.65 13.42
C LEU A 130 -4.05 2.93 12.07
N GLY A 131 -4.58 1.70 12.04
CA GLY A 131 -4.56 0.87 10.82
C GLY A 131 -3.21 0.21 10.59
N ASN A 132 -3.04 -0.36 9.39
CA ASN A 132 -1.79 -1.00 8.98
C ASN A 132 -0.75 0.02 8.54
N LEU A 133 0.52 -0.36 8.74
CA LEU A 133 1.69 0.45 8.45
C LEU A 133 2.42 -0.10 7.23
N VAL A 134 2.74 0.74 6.25
CA VAL A 134 3.65 0.41 5.15
C VAL A 134 4.98 1.14 5.34
N ALA A 135 6.09 0.49 5.04
CA ALA A 135 7.40 1.14 5.12
C ALA A 135 7.52 2.22 4.04
N LEU A 136 8.06 3.38 4.40
CA LEU A 136 8.40 4.42 3.44
C LEU A 136 9.51 3.91 2.51
N PRO A 137 9.40 4.08 1.18
CA PRO A 137 10.46 3.77 0.24
C PRO A 137 11.77 4.54 0.50
N LEU A 138 12.83 4.09 -0.14
CA LEU A 138 14.16 4.71 -0.18
C LEU A 138 14.92 4.70 1.16
N GLN A 139 14.63 3.75 2.04
CA GLN A 139 15.42 3.57 3.26
C GLN A 139 16.90 3.30 2.92
N GLY A 140 17.80 4.11 3.46
CA GLY A 140 19.18 4.20 3.00
C GLY A 140 20.00 2.91 3.09
N MET A 141 19.80 2.08 4.12
CA MET A 141 20.50 0.80 4.22
C MET A 141 19.99 -0.22 3.19
N ALA A 142 18.68 -0.30 2.99
CA ALA A 142 18.08 -1.18 1.99
C ALA A 142 18.45 -0.71 0.58
N ARG A 143 18.43 0.60 0.32
CA ARG A 143 18.81 1.20 -0.97
C ARG A 143 20.24 0.86 -1.38
N ARG A 144 21.19 0.86 -0.45
CA ARG A 144 22.57 0.43 -0.74
C ARG A 144 22.69 -1.03 -1.17
N LYS A 145 21.68 -1.86 -0.88
CA LYS A 145 21.55 -3.25 -1.32
C LYS A 145 20.70 -3.40 -2.59
N GLY A 146 20.27 -2.29 -3.19
CA GLY A 146 19.36 -2.28 -4.33
C GLY A 146 17.89 -2.55 -3.99
N ASN A 147 17.51 -2.46 -2.70
CA ASN A 147 16.16 -2.68 -2.20
C ASN A 147 15.52 -1.36 -1.75
N SER A 148 14.21 -1.35 -1.50
CA SER A 148 13.45 -0.14 -1.15
C SER A 148 13.63 0.97 -2.18
N VAL A 149 13.65 0.60 -3.47
CA VAL A 149 13.85 1.48 -4.63
C VAL A 149 12.76 1.25 -5.65
N PHE A 150 12.39 2.31 -6.37
CA PHE A 150 11.51 2.19 -7.52
C PHE A 150 12.27 1.54 -8.69
N VAL A 151 11.57 0.66 -9.39
CA VAL A 151 12.12 -0.16 -10.47
C VAL A 151 11.21 -0.09 -11.69
N ASP A 152 11.80 -0.37 -12.88
CA ASP A 152 11.03 -0.59 -14.09
C ASP A 152 10.38 -2.00 -14.11
N GLU A 153 9.74 -2.35 -15.23
CA GLU A 153 9.07 -3.64 -15.40
C GLU A 153 10.04 -4.82 -15.54
N ASP A 154 11.28 -4.57 -15.90
CA ASP A 154 12.36 -5.56 -15.88
C ASP A 154 12.98 -5.70 -14.47
N PHE A 155 12.41 -4.98 -13.49
CA PHE A 155 12.92 -4.89 -12.13
C PHE A 155 14.32 -4.26 -12.03
N ASN A 156 14.73 -3.44 -12.99
CA ASN A 156 15.94 -2.63 -12.88
C ASN A 156 15.62 -1.35 -12.08
N ALA A 157 16.48 -1.01 -11.13
CA ALA A 157 16.30 0.22 -10.37
C ALA A 157 16.53 1.45 -11.28
N TYR A 158 15.65 2.46 -11.17
CA TYR A 158 15.89 3.75 -11.82
C TYR A 158 17.20 4.35 -11.31
N ALA A 159 18.02 4.86 -12.23
CA ALA A 159 19.33 5.43 -11.91
C ALA A 159 19.21 6.65 -10.97
N ASP A 160 18.23 7.50 -11.23
CA ASP A 160 17.85 8.62 -10.37
C ASP A 160 16.43 8.42 -9.81
N GLN A 161 16.38 8.04 -8.54
CA GLN A 161 15.12 7.82 -7.83
C GLN A 161 14.35 9.12 -7.57
N TRP A 162 15.04 10.24 -7.46
CA TRP A 162 14.42 11.54 -7.24
C TRP A 162 13.80 12.10 -8.51
N GLU A 163 14.50 11.92 -9.65
CA GLU A 163 13.93 12.25 -10.96
C GLU A 163 12.66 11.43 -11.20
N MET A 164 12.70 10.12 -10.97
CA MET A 164 11.56 9.23 -11.08
C MET A 164 10.38 9.72 -10.21
N LEU A 165 10.64 10.05 -8.94
CA LEU A 165 9.61 10.54 -8.02
C LEU A 165 9.03 11.90 -8.47
N SER A 166 9.83 12.77 -9.09
CA SER A 166 9.36 14.06 -9.61
C SER A 166 8.42 13.92 -10.80
N GLN A 167 8.44 12.79 -11.49
CA GLN A 167 7.62 12.47 -12.67
C GLN A 167 6.39 11.62 -12.34
N ILE A 168 6.09 11.38 -11.07
CA ILE A 168 4.90 10.62 -10.65
C ILE A 168 3.63 11.34 -11.11
N HIS A 169 2.82 10.65 -11.90
CA HIS A 169 1.46 11.05 -12.22
C HIS A 169 0.51 10.54 -11.14
N LYS A 170 -0.44 11.36 -10.77
CA LYS A 170 -1.42 11.05 -9.74
C LYS A 170 -2.80 10.92 -10.37
N LEU A 171 -3.56 9.93 -9.92
CA LEU A 171 -4.93 9.70 -10.36
C LEU A 171 -5.86 10.70 -9.66
N SER A 172 -6.68 11.41 -10.42
CA SER A 172 -7.69 12.30 -9.86
C SER A 172 -8.89 11.52 -9.32
N GLU A 173 -9.66 12.13 -8.40
CA GLU A 173 -10.88 11.49 -7.89
C GLU A 173 -11.92 11.28 -9.01
N VAL A 174 -11.98 12.17 -9.99
CA VAL A 174 -12.89 12.04 -11.14
C VAL A 174 -12.54 10.83 -12.00
N GLU A 175 -11.26 10.63 -12.30
CA GLU A 175 -10.77 9.45 -13.03
C GLU A 175 -11.02 8.18 -12.23
N LEU A 176 -10.78 8.20 -10.92
CA LEU A 176 -11.08 7.08 -10.04
C LEU A 176 -12.57 6.70 -10.10
N ASP A 177 -13.47 7.67 -9.99
CA ASP A 177 -14.91 7.42 -10.04
C ASP A 177 -15.34 6.85 -11.40
N LEU A 178 -14.78 7.34 -12.49
CA LEU A 178 -15.01 6.82 -13.82
C LEU A 178 -14.54 5.37 -13.95
N LEU A 179 -13.33 5.06 -13.48
CA LEU A 179 -12.78 3.70 -13.49
C LEU A 179 -13.65 2.74 -12.67
N LEU A 180 -14.13 3.17 -11.50
CA LEU A 180 -15.02 2.36 -10.66
C LEU A 180 -16.39 2.11 -11.29
N GLN A 181 -16.88 3.03 -12.14
CA GLN A 181 -18.11 2.83 -12.90
C GLN A 181 -17.91 1.87 -14.09
N LEU A 182 -16.78 1.99 -14.81
CA LEU A 182 -16.48 1.17 -15.98
C LEU A 182 -16.12 -0.28 -15.62
N HIS A 183 -15.44 -0.46 -14.50
CA HIS A 183 -14.91 -1.76 -14.06
C HIS A 183 -15.56 -2.22 -12.75
N ALA A 184 -16.85 -1.99 -12.59
CA ALA A 184 -17.59 -2.39 -11.40
C ALA A 184 -17.54 -3.92 -11.23
N VAL A 185 -16.68 -4.39 -10.34
CA VAL A 185 -16.74 -5.76 -9.85
C VAL A 185 -17.85 -5.80 -8.79
N PRO A 186 -18.87 -6.69 -8.94
CA PRO A 186 -19.84 -6.90 -7.87
C PRO A 186 -19.09 -7.34 -6.61
N THR A 187 -19.03 -6.50 -5.61
CA THR A 187 -18.48 -6.89 -4.31
C THR A 187 -19.43 -7.91 -3.70
N LEU A 188 -18.93 -9.11 -3.38
CA LEU A 188 -19.70 -10.17 -2.72
C LEU A 188 -20.37 -9.72 -1.41
N GLY A 189 -20.10 -8.52 -0.92
CA GLY A 189 -20.68 -7.88 0.26
C GLY A 189 -21.86 -6.95 0.00
N GLU A 190 -22.18 -6.62 -1.26
CA GLU A 190 -23.37 -5.79 -1.57
C GLU A 190 -24.68 -6.59 -1.58
N LEU A 191 -24.60 -7.92 -1.55
CA LEU A 191 -25.77 -8.82 -1.51
C LEU A 191 -26.33 -9.07 -0.09
N SER A 192 -25.71 -8.54 0.96
CA SER A 192 -26.17 -8.76 2.32
C SER A 192 -26.39 -7.47 3.11
N LYS A 193 -27.22 -6.56 2.62
CA LYS A 193 -27.89 -5.55 3.46
C LYS A 193 -29.21 -6.10 4.00
N THR A 194 -29.17 -7.25 4.63
CA THR A 194 -30.15 -7.63 5.64
C THR A 194 -29.45 -7.55 6.97
N CYS A 195 -29.94 -6.66 7.84
CA CYS A 195 -29.54 -6.57 9.23
C CYS A 195 -29.82 -7.90 9.93
N GLU A 196 -28.81 -8.74 10.04
CA GLU A 196 -28.80 -9.82 11.03
C GLU A 196 -27.65 -9.52 11.98
N GLU A 197 -28.01 -9.31 13.25
CA GLU A 197 -27.05 -9.18 14.35
C GLU A 197 -26.16 -10.42 14.38
N LYS A 198 -24.86 -10.21 14.21
CA LYS A 198 -23.90 -11.31 14.19
C LYS A 198 -23.68 -11.84 15.60
N PRO A 199 -23.82 -13.15 15.86
CA PRO A 199 -23.76 -13.74 17.21
C PRO A 199 -22.41 -13.59 17.94
N TRP A 200 -21.36 -13.03 17.29
CA TRP A 200 -20.01 -12.84 17.85
C TRP A 200 -19.70 -11.40 18.25
N GLU A 201 -20.68 -10.48 18.24
CA GLU A 201 -20.53 -9.09 18.72
C GLU A 201 -20.88 -8.93 20.20
N THR A 202 -20.97 -10.00 20.99
CA THR A 202 -21.02 -9.88 22.45
C THR A 202 -19.66 -9.46 22.98
N PRO A 203 -19.56 -8.36 23.75
CA PRO A 203 -18.29 -7.94 24.34
C PRO A 203 -17.86 -8.98 25.38
N HIS A 204 -16.76 -9.65 25.14
CA HIS A 204 -16.05 -10.34 26.21
C HIS A 204 -15.45 -9.27 27.13
N MET A 205 -15.99 -9.19 28.34
CA MET A 205 -15.37 -8.46 29.44
C MET A 205 -14.09 -9.19 29.88
N ASP A 206 -13.08 -8.38 30.19
CA ASP A 206 -11.90 -8.69 31.00
C ASP A 206 -10.78 -9.55 30.36
N ALA A 207 -9.80 -8.84 29.79
CA ALA A 207 -8.40 -9.25 29.88
C ALA A 207 -7.59 -8.06 30.37
N ALA A 208 -6.96 -8.30 31.51
CA ALA A 208 -6.18 -7.35 32.28
C ALA A 208 -5.02 -6.73 31.48
N GLN A 209 -4.71 -5.49 31.88
CA GLN A 209 -3.53 -4.70 31.57
C GLN A 209 -2.22 -5.53 31.47
N SER A 210 -1.54 -5.45 30.34
CA SER A 210 -0.11 -5.62 30.27
C SER A 210 0.50 -4.36 29.66
N GLU A 211 1.10 -3.56 30.51
CA GLU A 211 2.03 -2.50 30.15
C GLU A 211 3.26 -3.17 29.55
N ASP A 212 3.54 -2.87 28.28
CA ASP A 212 4.86 -2.73 27.67
C ASP A 212 4.73 -2.85 26.14
N TYR A 213 4.34 -1.73 25.50
CA TYR A 213 4.57 -1.55 24.08
C TYR A 213 5.53 -0.40 23.85
N PRO A 214 6.56 -0.57 22.99
CA PRO A 214 7.48 0.52 22.67
C PRO A 214 6.71 1.68 22.05
N LYS A 215 6.98 2.91 22.46
CA LYS A 215 6.36 4.14 22.01
C LYS A 215 6.42 4.24 20.48
N GLN A 216 5.31 3.97 19.82
CA GLN A 216 5.18 4.15 18.37
C GLN A 216 5.17 5.64 18.04
N ILE A 217 6.00 6.03 17.07
CA ILE A 217 6.07 7.41 16.59
C ILE A 217 4.88 7.63 15.64
N VAL A 218 3.97 8.49 16.04
CA VAL A 218 2.78 8.87 15.26
C VAL A 218 3.14 10.01 14.31
N LEU A 219 2.94 9.79 13.01
CA LEU A 219 3.07 10.82 11.99
C LEU A 219 1.90 11.80 12.03
N THR A 220 2.17 13.08 12.26
CA THR A 220 1.17 14.13 12.17
C THR A 220 1.06 14.71 10.76
N ARG A 221 -0.13 15.24 10.43
CA ARG A 221 -0.59 15.72 9.13
C ARG A 221 0.34 16.70 8.40
N ALA A 222 1.15 17.47 9.12
CA ALA A 222 2.00 18.52 8.57
C ALA A 222 3.21 18.01 7.77
N ASN A 223 3.67 16.78 8.06
CA ASN A 223 4.91 16.26 7.50
C ASN A 223 4.69 15.33 6.29
N MET A 224 3.43 14.98 5.99
CA MET A 224 3.08 14.14 4.83
C MET A 224 2.96 14.94 3.52
N LEU A 225 2.74 16.25 3.61
CA LEU A 225 2.50 17.13 2.45
C LEU A 225 3.78 17.55 1.70
N MET A 226 4.97 17.27 2.22
CA MET A 226 6.23 17.64 1.57
C MET A 226 6.79 16.58 0.61
N PHE A 227 6.20 15.38 0.55
CA PHE A 227 6.75 14.26 -0.22
C PHE A 227 5.77 13.57 -1.17
N LEU A 228 4.57 14.13 -1.34
CA LEU A 228 3.59 13.63 -2.34
C LEU A 228 3.12 14.77 -3.25
#